data_6ce37468c11e5c9c1b4b45f405f2ecfd
#
_entry.id   6ce37468c11e5c9c1b4b45f405f2ecfd
#
_cell.length_a   1.000
_cell.length_b   1.000
_cell.length_c   1.000
_cell.angle_alpha   90.00
_cell.angle_beta   90.00
_cell.angle_gamma   90.00
#
_symmetry.space_group_name_H-M   'P 1'
#
loop_
_entity.id
_entity.type
_entity.pdbx_description
1 polymer ?
#
loop_
_entity_poly.entity_id
_entity_poly.type
_entity_poly.pdbx_seq_one_letter_code
_entity_poly.pdbx_strand_id
1 'polypeptide(L)'
;MKLIKIVLFLLISFNTSLKAYSEDNVQNILNEGGKLIFIRHAYAPGGGDPDNFDISNCASQRNLNDEGVEQAKKIGNFFLEKNIMIDKILSSEWCRCKQTAKYAFKNYETKSFLNSFFSQKFADKKDKQIKELKEYIKKWNGKSNLIFVTHYVVILETLNISVSSGEIVVTDKDFNILARQKTSNN
;
A
#
# COMPACT_ATOMS: atom_id res chain seq x y z
N MET A 1 -9.32 -65.36 8.54
CA MET A 1 -10.14 -64.16 8.56
C MET A 1 -9.25 -62.94 8.85
N LYS A 2 -8.91 -62.13 7.82
CA LYS A 2 -8.09 -60.90 8.00
C LYS A 2 -9.04 -59.71 8.13
N LEU A 3 -9.02 -59.01 9.29
CA LEU A 3 -9.75 -57.79 9.49
C LEU A 3 -9.05 -56.63 8.72
N ILE A 4 -9.70 -56.08 7.75
CA ILE A 4 -9.27 -54.86 7.06
C ILE A 4 -9.74 -53.68 7.92
N LYS A 5 -8.78 -52.93 8.52
CA LYS A 5 -9.05 -51.64 9.20
C LYS A 5 -9.16 -50.56 8.14
N ILE A 6 -10.36 -50.07 7.89
CA ILE A 6 -10.59 -48.87 7.05
C ILE A 6 -10.26 -47.65 7.87
N VAL A 7 -9.15 -46.97 7.52
CA VAL A 7 -8.80 -45.66 8.08
C VAL A 7 -9.49 -44.60 7.25
N LEU A 8 -10.54 -44.00 7.81
CA LEU A 8 -11.28 -42.88 7.20
C LEU A 8 -10.48 -41.58 7.38
N PHE A 9 -9.80 -41.11 6.32
CA PHE A 9 -9.14 -39.82 6.30
C PHE A 9 -10.18 -38.71 6.11
N LEU A 10 -10.53 -37.99 7.17
CA LEU A 10 -11.32 -36.77 7.11
C LEU A 10 -10.44 -35.65 6.53
N LEU A 11 -10.61 -35.34 5.25
CA LEU A 11 -10.08 -34.13 4.60
C LEU A 11 -10.88 -32.93 5.11
N ILE A 12 -10.36 -32.25 6.12
CA ILE A 12 -10.84 -30.93 6.52
C ILE A 12 -10.32 -29.93 5.49
N SER A 13 -11.16 -29.62 4.50
CA SER A 13 -10.90 -28.52 3.56
C SER A 13 -11.03 -27.19 4.30
N PHE A 14 -9.92 -26.56 4.62
CA PHE A 14 -9.89 -25.18 5.10
C PHE A 14 -10.27 -24.26 3.93
N ASN A 15 -11.55 -23.94 3.79
CA ASN A 15 -12.01 -22.89 2.90
C ASN A 15 -11.61 -21.54 3.49
N THR A 16 -10.41 -21.03 3.15
CA THR A 16 -10.07 -19.63 3.33
C THR A 16 -10.83 -18.81 2.31
N SER A 17 -12.03 -18.37 2.67
CA SER A 17 -12.78 -17.41 1.87
C SER A 17 -11.98 -16.12 1.77
N LEU A 18 -11.34 -15.89 0.62
CA LEU A 18 -10.84 -14.57 0.24
C LEU A 18 -12.05 -13.65 0.17
N LYS A 19 -12.25 -12.80 1.18
CA LYS A 19 -13.26 -11.73 1.13
C LYS A 19 -12.92 -10.80 -0.04
N ALA A 20 -13.63 -10.92 -1.15
CA ALA A 20 -13.66 -9.89 -2.18
C ALA A 20 -14.44 -8.70 -1.59
N TYR A 21 -13.77 -7.56 -1.41
CA TYR A 21 -14.44 -6.33 -1.00
C TYR A 21 -15.00 -5.66 -2.25
N SER A 22 -16.30 -5.33 -2.27
CA SER A 22 -16.89 -4.48 -3.31
C SER A 22 -16.43 -3.03 -3.14
N GLU A 23 -16.38 -2.25 -4.21
CA GLU A 23 -16.04 -0.82 -4.16
C GLU A 23 -16.93 -0.03 -3.19
N ASP A 24 -18.21 -0.36 -3.13
CA ASP A 24 -19.17 0.26 -2.22
C ASP A 24 -18.81 0.01 -0.75
N ASN A 25 -18.30 -1.18 -0.44
CA ASN A 25 -17.84 -1.50 0.92
C ASN A 25 -16.60 -0.68 1.30
N VAL A 26 -15.65 -0.52 0.37
CA VAL A 26 -14.44 0.31 0.61
C VAL A 26 -14.84 1.76 0.84
N GLN A 27 -15.76 2.31 0.03
CA GLN A 27 -16.28 3.66 0.18
C GLN A 27 -16.94 3.88 1.55
N ASN A 28 -17.81 2.98 1.99
CA ASN A 28 -18.50 3.09 3.27
C ASN A 28 -17.48 3.14 4.44
N ILE A 29 -16.49 2.26 4.44
CA ILE A 29 -15.42 2.24 5.45
C ILE A 29 -14.64 3.58 5.45
N LEU A 30 -14.31 4.12 4.28
CA LEU A 30 -13.54 5.36 4.16
C LEU A 30 -14.37 6.60 4.55
N ASN A 31 -15.69 6.60 4.35
CA ASN A 31 -16.58 7.70 4.73
C ASN A 31 -16.72 7.85 6.26
N GLU A 32 -16.47 6.79 7.02
CA GLU A 32 -16.40 6.88 8.49
C GLU A 32 -15.23 7.74 8.98
N GLY A 33 -14.19 7.95 8.15
CA GLY A 33 -12.95 8.61 8.53
C GLY A 33 -12.08 7.79 9.49
N GLY A 34 -10.96 8.35 9.91
CA GLY A 34 -10.09 7.73 10.91
C GLY A 34 -9.36 6.47 10.44
N LYS A 35 -9.25 6.24 9.14
CA LYS A 35 -8.58 5.08 8.56
C LYS A 35 -7.17 5.42 8.10
N LEU A 36 -6.28 4.43 8.17
CA LEU A 36 -4.98 4.46 7.52
C LEU A 36 -5.13 3.82 6.13
N ILE A 37 -4.60 4.49 5.12
CA ILE A 37 -4.71 4.05 3.72
C ILE A 37 -3.30 3.90 3.18
N PHE A 38 -2.87 2.66 2.97
CA PHE A 38 -1.59 2.35 2.35
C PHE A 38 -1.77 2.12 0.86
N ILE A 39 -1.03 2.87 0.04
CA ILE A 39 -1.04 2.74 -1.41
C ILE A 39 0.37 2.38 -1.86
N ARG A 40 0.55 1.19 -2.45
CA ARG A 40 1.79 0.92 -3.16
C ARG A 40 1.86 1.84 -4.37
N HIS A 41 3.01 2.47 -4.61
CA HIS A 41 3.20 3.30 -5.80
C HIS A 41 2.65 2.63 -7.07
N ALA A 42 2.12 3.41 -7.99
CA ALA A 42 1.59 2.96 -9.26
C ALA A 42 2.66 2.23 -10.09
N TYR A 43 2.26 1.63 -11.18
CA TYR A 43 3.13 0.79 -11.99
C TYR A 43 4.38 1.56 -12.47
N ALA A 44 5.53 0.98 -12.14
CA ALA A 44 6.84 1.44 -12.57
C ALA A 44 7.59 0.21 -13.11
N PRO A 45 7.85 0.12 -14.41
CA PRO A 45 8.43 -1.08 -15.05
C PRO A 45 9.82 -1.41 -14.50
N GLY A 46 10.20 -2.68 -14.54
CA GLY A 46 11.49 -3.20 -14.08
C GLY A 46 11.52 -3.61 -12.62
N GLY A 47 12.65 -4.12 -12.17
CA GLY A 47 12.93 -4.63 -10.83
C GLY A 47 14.08 -3.88 -10.16
N GLY A 48 13.81 -3.20 -9.04
CA GLY A 48 14.82 -2.41 -8.33
C GLY A 48 15.08 -1.05 -8.96
N ASP A 49 16.02 -0.30 -8.40
CA ASP A 49 16.53 0.95 -8.93
C ASP A 49 17.93 0.72 -9.54
N PRO A 50 18.39 1.55 -10.48
CA PRO A 50 19.74 1.45 -11.05
C PRO A 50 20.86 1.61 -9.99
N ASP A 51 22.05 1.10 -10.28
CA ASP A 51 23.19 1.16 -9.36
C ASP A 51 23.63 2.59 -9.01
N ASN A 52 23.44 3.51 -9.96
CA ASN A 52 23.71 4.95 -9.77
C ASN A 52 22.56 5.71 -9.12
N PHE A 53 21.68 5.01 -8.39
CA PHE A 53 20.54 5.60 -7.69
C PHE A 53 20.95 6.79 -6.81
N ASP A 54 20.26 7.91 -7.05
CA ASP A 54 20.28 9.12 -6.22
C ASP A 54 18.83 9.54 -5.92
N ILE A 55 18.50 9.68 -4.64
CA ILE A 55 17.16 10.05 -4.17
C ILE A 55 16.72 11.43 -4.63
N SER A 56 17.68 12.33 -4.85
CA SER A 56 17.45 13.70 -5.30
C SER A 56 17.23 13.82 -6.81
N ASN A 57 17.64 12.79 -7.57
CA ASN A 57 17.63 12.81 -9.04
C ASN A 57 16.69 11.74 -9.61
N CYS A 58 15.52 12.14 -10.11
CA CYS A 58 14.57 11.19 -10.70
C CYS A 58 15.09 10.49 -11.97
N ALA A 59 16.05 11.06 -12.69
CA ALA A 59 16.60 10.42 -13.88
C ALA A 59 17.46 9.17 -13.54
N SER A 60 17.95 9.06 -12.30
CA SER A 60 18.66 7.88 -11.79
C SER A 60 17.76 6.87 -11.08
N GLN A 61 16.46 7.01 -11.17
CA GLN A 61 15.50 6.16 -10.49
C GLN A 61 14.57 5.45 -11.47
N ARG A 62 14.00 4.34 -11.03
CA ARG A 62 12.87 3.73 -11.69
C ARG A 62 11.62 4.58 -11.48
N ASN A 63 11.03 5.05 -12.56
CA ASN A 63 9.88 5.96 -12.58
C ASN A 63 8.61 5.27 -13.09
N LEU A 64 7.46 5.92 -12.94
CA LEU A 64 6.24 5.50 -13.60
C LEU A 64 6.41 5.63 -15.12
N ASN A 65 5.82 4.71 -15.87
CA ASN A 65 5.54 4.88 -17.29
C ASN A 65 4.12 5.44 -17.48
N ASP A 66 3.66 5.60 -18.74
CA ASP A 66 2.33 6.14 -19.02
C ASP A 66 1.21 5.31 -18.38
N GLU A 67 1.34 3.98 -18.36
CA GLU A 67 0.41 3.07 -17.67
C GLU A 67 0.33 3.38 -16.16
N GLY A 68 1.48 3.58 -15.52
CA GLY A 68 1.55 3.94 -14.10
C GLY A 68 0.97 5.33 -13.83
N VAL A 69 1.15 6.28 -14.74
CA VAL A 69 0.53 7.62 -14.64
C VAL A 69 -0.99 7.50 -14.71
N GLU A 70 -1.54 6.74 -15.66
CA GLU A 70 -2.98 6.52 -15.74
C GLU A 70 -3.54 5.76 -14.53
N GLN A 71 -2.81 4.77 -14.01
CA GLN A 71 -3.18 4.10 -12.77
C GLN A 71 -3.22 5.07 -11.59
N ALA A 72 -2.24 5.97 -11.46
CA ALA A 72 -2.22 6.97 -10.40
C ALA A 72 -3.42 7.95 -10.52
N LYS A 73 -3.80 8.36 -11.73
CA LYS A 73 -5.00 9.18 -11.95
C LYS A 73 -6.27 8.45 -11.56
N LYS A 74 -6.42 7.16 -11.89
CA LYS A 74 -7.56 6.32 -11.48
C LYS A 74 -7.66 6.23 -9.95
N ILE A 75 -6.53 6.09 -9.24
CA ILE A 75 -6.50 6.16 -7.77
C ILE A 75 -7.09 7.49 -7.29
N GLY A 76 -6.63 8.61 -7.83
CA GLY A 76 -7.13 9.93 -7.44
C GLY A 76 -8.62 10.11 -7.71
N ASN A 77 -9.08 9.69 -8.88
CA ASN A 77 -10.50 9.76 -9.26
C ASN A 77 -11.38 8.97 -8.29
N PHE A 78 -10.96 7.77 -7.86
CA PHE A 78 -11.69 6.99 -6.85
C PHE A 78 -11.96 7.82 -5.57
N PHE A 79 -10.95 8.50 -5.03
CA PHE A 79 -11.12 9.32 -3.82
C PHE A 79 -11.98 10.57 -4.08
N LEU A 80 -11.82 11.20 -5.24
CA LEU A 80 -12.55 12.41 -5.63
C LEU A 80 -14.04 12.12 -5.87
N GLU A 81 -14.37 11.13 -6.68
CA GLU A 81 -15.74 10.76 -7.04
C GLU A 81 -16.56 10.27 -5.83
N LYS A 82 -15.89 9.61 -4.90
CA LYS A 82 -16.49 9.11 -3.66
C LYS A 82 -16.50 10.14 -2.52
N ASN A 83 -16.01 11.36 -2.75
CA ASN A 83 -15.92 12.44 -1.77
C ASN A 83 -15.25 12.03 -0.45
N ILE A 84 -14.20 11.20 -0.53
CA ILE A 84 -13.49 10.69 0.66
C ILE A 84 -12.71 11.82 1.34
N MET A 85 -12.99 12.07 2.62
CA MET A 85 -12.25 13.06 3.41
C MET A 85 -10.86 12.56 3.77
N ILE A 86 -9.84 13.35 3.41
CA ILE A 86 -8.42 13.05 3.64
C ILE A 86 -7.83 14.16 4.50
N ASP A 87 -7.15 13.81 5.60
CA ASP A 87 -6.41 14.75 6.43
C ASP A 87 -5.07 15.11 5.77
N LYS A 88 -4.26 14.09 5.49
CA LYS A 88 -2.95 14.25 4.87
C LYS A 88 -2.62 13.13 3.90
N ILE A 89 -1.80 13.48 2.93
CA ILE A 89 -1.19 12.52 1.99
C ILE A 89 0.32 12.59 2.20
N LEU A 90 0.88 11.47 2.64
CA LEU A 90 2.30 11.31 2.89
C LEU A 90 2.88 10.37 1.83
N SER A 91 4.02 10.72 1.28
CA SER A 91 4.71 9.95 0.24
C SER A 91 6.14 9.61 0.65
N SER A 92 6.62 8.46 0.22
CA SER A 92 8.06 8.20 0.15
C SER A 92 8.75 9.27 -0.71
N GLU A 93 10.03 9.51 -0.43
CA GLU A 93 10.88 10.43 -1.18
C GLU A 93 11.28 9.89 -2.57
N TRP A 94 11.07 8.59 -2.87
CA TRP A 94 11.31 7.99 -4.18
C TRP A 94 10.41 8.59 -5.25
N CYS A 95 10.98 8.84 -6.44
CA CYS A 95 10.26 9.54 -7.51
C CYS A 95 8.98 8.84 -7.95
N ARG A 96 8.94 7.49 -8.04
CA ARG A 96 7.71 6.74 -8.35
C ARG A 96 6.58 6.94 -7.33
N CYS A 97 6.92 7.11 -6.04
CA CYS A 97 5.92 7.42 -5.01
C CYS A 97 5.45 8.87 -5.11
N LYS A 98 6.40 9.82 -5.28
CA LYS A 98 6.09 11.24 -5.51
C LYS A 98 5.23 11.43 -6.75
N GLN A 99 5.54 10.74 -7.85
CA GLN A 99 4.74 10.76 -9.08
C GLN A 99 3.34 10.21 -8.84
N THR A 100 3.22 9.07 -8.16
CA THR A 100 1.91 8.50 -7.80
C THR A 100 1.10 9.50 -6.98
N ALA A 101 1.66 10.07 -5.90
CA ALA A 101 0.98 11.05 -5.06
C ALA A 101 0.61 12.33 -5.84
N LYS A 102 1.50 12.81 -6.71
CA LYS A 102 1.26 14.00 -7.54
C LYS A 102 0.10 13.81 -8.52
N TYR A 103 0.07 12.68 -9.24
CA TYR A 103 -0.98 12.42 -10.24
C TYR A 103 -2.32 12.05 -9.61
N ALA A 104 -2.30 11.39 -8.44
CA ALA A 104 -3.52 11.05 -7.73
C ALA A 104 -4.12 12.23 -6.94
N PHE A 105 -3.29 12.98 -6.22
CA PHE A 105 -3.78 13.91 -5.20
C PHE A 105 -3.29 15.35 -5.34
N LYS A 106 -2.35 15.63 -6.22
CA LYS A 106 -1.67 16.92 -6.44
C LYS A 106 -0.79 17.37 -5.27
N ASN A 107 -1.33 17.48 -4.05
CA ASN A 107 -0.62 17.94 -2.85
C ASN A 107 -0.27 16.75 -1.93
N TYR A 108 0.98 16.70 -1.46
CA TYR A 108 1.48 15.68 -0.54
C TYR A 108 2.73 16.18 0.21
N GLU A 109 3.04 15.54 1.33
CA GLU A 109 4.30 15.71 2.05
C GLU A 109 5.19 14.48 1.89
N THR A 110 6.51 14.63 1.76
CA THR A 110 7.43 13.49 1.77
C THR A 110 7.86 13.13 3.18
N LYS A 111 8.03 11.83 3.43
CA LYS A 111 8.53 11.29 4.70
C LYS A 111 9.51 10.15 4.44
N SER A 112 10.70 10.24 5.02
CA SER A 112 11.76 9.24 4.87
C SER A 112 11.38 7.88 5.44
N PHE A 113 10.54 7.82 6.45
CA PHE A 113 10.04 6.55 7.01
C PHE A 113 9.13 5.74 6.07
N LEU A 114 8.73 6.32 4.91
CA LEU A 114 8.01 5.63 3.84
C LEU A 114 8.92 5.13 2.72
N ASN A 115 10.23 5.34 2.84
CA ASN A 115 11.21 4.99 1.82
C ASN A 115 11.40 3.48 1.71
N SER A 116 11.86 3.02 0.53
CA SER A 116 12.16 1.62 0.30
C SER A 116 13.41 1.18 1.03
N PHE A 117 13.37 0.03 1.66
CA PHE A 117 14.52 -0.70 2.19
C PHE A 117 14.73 -2.06 1.48
N PHE A 118 14.22 -2.17 0.23
CA PHE A 118 14.33 -3.40 -0.56
C PHE A 118 15.76 -3.74 -0.93
N SER A 119 16.54 -2.73 -1.37
CA SER A 119 17.95 -2.93 -1.71
C SER A 119 18.77 -3.12 -0.44
N GLN A 120 19.78 -4.00 -0.51
CA GLN A 120 20.70 -4.27 0.60
C GLN A 120 21.36 -2.99 1.12
N LYS A 121 21.60 -2.00 0.25
CA LYS A 121 22.13 -0.66 0.61
C LYS A 121 21.26 0.08 1.64
N PHE A 122 19.97 -0.26 1.76
CA PHE A 122 19.02 0.42 2.64
C PHE A 122 18.37 -0.51 3.66
N ALA A 123 18.74 -1.79 3.68
CA ALA A 123 18.12 -2.80 4.54
C ALA A 123 18.27 -2.50 6.05
N ASP A 124 19.37 -1.86 6.43
CA ASP A 124 19.66 -1.42 7.79
C ASP A 124 18.70 -0.33 8.32
N LYS A 125 18.01 0.37 7.43
CA LYS A 125 17.07 1.43 7.77
C LYS A 125 15.67 0.92 8.15
N LYS A 126 15.37 -0.35 7.89
CA LYS A 126 14.03 -0.96 8.05
C LYS A 126 13.43 -0.69 9.43
N ASP A 127 14.11 -1.12 10.48
CA ASP A 127 13.56 -1.10 11.84
C ASP A 127 13.31 0.33 12.33
N LYS A 128 14.24 1.24 12.00
CA LYS A 128 14.08 2.67 12.31
C LYS A 128 12.88 3.26 11.57
N GLN A 129 12.75 3.01 10.27
CA GLN A 129 11.65 3.54 9.46
C GLN A 129 10.29 3.03 9.93
N ILE A 130 10.15 1.74 10.21
CA ILE A 130 8.90 1.15 10.70
C ILE A 130 8.54 1.72 12.08
N LYS A 131 9.52 1.90 12.96
CA LYS A 131 9.30 2.56 14.26
C LYS A 131 8.79 3.99 14.09
N GLU A 132 9.44 4.79 13.25
CA GLU A 132 9.04 6.18 12.97
C GLU A 132 7.63 6.26 12.37
N LEU A 133 7.28 5.37 11.44
CA LEU A 133 5.93 5.26 10.88
C LEU A 133 4.88 5.00 11.97
N LYS A 134 5.13 4.03 12.86
CA LYS A 134 4.22 3.70 13.97
C LYS A 134 4.10 4.85 14.96
N GLU A 135 5.19 5.54 15.28
CA GLU A 135 5.18 6.71 16.16
C GLU A 135 4.41 7.89 15.55
N TYR A 136 4.53 8.10 14.22
CA TYR A 136 3.76 9.11 13.51
C TYR A 136 2.25 8.82 13.60
N ILE A 137 1.85 7.57 13.32
CA ILE A 137 0.45 7.13 13.38
C ILE A 137 -0.11 7.27 14.82
N LYS A 138 0.68 6.93 15.83
CA LYS A 138 0.26 7.07 17.24
C LYS A 138 -0.09 8.52 17.62
N LYS A 139 0.63 9.50 17.05
CA LYS A 139 0.42 10.94 17.30
C LYS A 139 -0.69 11.54 16.45
N TRP A 140 -1.13 10.86 15.41
CA TRP A 140 -2.19 11.35 14.53
C TRP A 140 -3.56 11.32 15.22
N ASN A 141 -4.38 12.37 15.00
CA ASN A 141 -5.65 12.57 15.69
C ASN A 141 -6.76 11.58 15.33
N GLY A 142 -6.66 10.92 14.17
CA GLY A 142 -7.60 9.89 13.72
C GLY A 142 -9.00 10.37 13.33
N LYS A 143 -9.18 11.64 12.97
CA LYS A 143 -10.50 12.20 12.60
C LYS A 143 -10.87 11.91 11.14
N SER A 144 -10.01 12.31 10.20
CA SER A 144 -10.17 12.03 8.77
C SER A 144 -9.22 10.91 8.36
N ASN A 145 -9.17 10.53 7.09
CA ASN A 145 -8.28 9.46 6.62
C ASN A 145 -6.86 9.96 6.39
N LEU A 146 -5.88 9.10 6.63
CA LEU A 146 -4.45 9.37 6.42
C LEU A 146 -3.90 8.45 5.33
N ILE A 147 -3.35 9.04 4.25
CA ILE A 147 -2.81 8.28 3.11
C ILE A 147 -1.29 8.19 3.18
N PHE A 148 -0.77 6.99 2.93
CA PHE A 148 0.65 6.67 2.77
C PHE A 148 0.90 6.10 1.38
N VAL A 149 1.57 6.86 0.50
CA VAL A 149 2.05 6.37 -0.79
C VAL A 149 3.47 5.86 -0.61
N THR A 150 3.64 4.53 -0.69
CA THR A 150 4.89 3.89 -0.31
C THR A 150 5.23 2.67 -1.18
N HIS A 151 6.06 1.78 -0.68
CA HIS A 151 6.64 0.64 -1.39
C HIS A 151 6.07 -0.68 -0.88
N TYR A 152 6.17 -1.72 -1.73
CA TYR A 152 5.82 -3.09 -1.38
C TYR A 152 6.41 -3.53 -0.04
N VAL A 153 7.70 -3.30 0.17
CA VAL A 153 8.41 -3.76 1.38
C VAL A 153 7.94 -3.07 2.66
N VAL A 154 7.54 -1.80 2.59
CA VAL A 154 7.00 -1.07 3.75
C VAL A 154 5.62 -1.62 4.12
N ILE A 155 4.77 -1.88 3.11
CA ILE A 155 3.44 -2.46 3.35
C ILE A 155 3.56 -3.90 3.87
N LEU A 156 4.43 -4.71 3.25
CA LEU A 156 4.68 -6.07 3.70
C LEU A 156 5.13 -6.12 5.17
N GLU A 157 6.11 -5.30 5.55
CA GLU A 157 6.63 -5.26 6.91
C GLU A 157 5.62 -4.72 7.92
N THR A 158 4.76 -3.76 7.51
CA THR A 158 3.79 -3.14 8.41
C THR A 158 2.52 -3.98 8.57
N LEU A 159 2.02 -4.58 7.49
CA LEU A 159 0.71 -5.24 7.43
C LEU A 159 0.80 -6.76 7.21
N ASN A 160 2.00 -7.31 6.99
CA ASN A 160 2.25 -8.73 6.69
C ASN A 160 1.44 -9.25 5.48
N ILE A 161 1.28 -8.43 4.44
CA ILE A 161 0.57 -8.80 3.19
C ILE A 161 1.34 -8.39 1.95
N SER A 162 1.14 -9.14 0.87
CA SER A 162 1.59 -8.76 -0.48
C SER A 162 0.57 -7.86 -1.16
N VAL A 163 1.06 -6.87 -1.92
CA VAL A 163 0.24 -5.89 -2.65
C VAL A 163 0.73 -5.70 -4.08
N SER A 164 -0.20 -5.49 -5.00
CA SER A 164 0.07 -5.13 -6.40
C SER A 164 0.41 -3.62 -6.51
N SER A 165 0.99 -3.19 -7.64
CA SER A 165 1.16 -1.75 -7.94
C SER A 165 -0.19 -1.03 -7.94
N GLY A 166 -0.26 0.15 -7.35
CA GLY A 166 -1.47 0.94 -7.23
C GLY A 166 -2.54 0.36 -6.29
N GLU A 167 -2.28 -0.76 -5.63
CA GLU A 167 -3.25 -1.33 -4.71
C GLU A 167 -3.42 -0.46 -3.46
N ILE A 168 -4.68 -0.25 -3.08
CA ILE A 168 -5.12 0.49 -1.90
C ILE A 168 -5.45 -0.51 -0.80
N VAL A 169 -4.85 -0.36 0.38
CA VAL A 169 -5.14 -1.16 1.57
C VAL A 169 -5.62 -0.22 2.66
N VAL A 170 -6.82 -0.47 3.17
CA VAL A 170 -7.45 0.31 4.25
C VAL A 170 -7.33 -0.45 5.55
N THR A 171 -6.82 0.21 6.59
CA THR A 171 -6.71 -0.36 7.93
C THR A 171 -7.27 0.59 9.00
N ASP A 172 -7.55 0.06 10.18
CA ASP A 172 -7.66 0.86 11.40
C ASP A 172 -6.28 1.29 11.93
N LYS A 173 -6.24 1.96 13.09
CA LYS A 173 -5.00 2.41 13.74
C LYS A 173 -4.16 1.27 14.33
N ASP A 174 -4.77 0.10 14.54
CA ASP A 174 -4.12 -1.11 15.05
C ASP A 174 -3.63 -2.02 13.91
N PHE A 175 -3.67 -1.52 12.67
CA PHE A 175 -3.26 -2.20 11.44
C PHE A 175 -4.13 -3.41 11.05
N ASN A 176 -5.34 -3.55 11.61
CA ASN A 176 -6.30 -4.55 11.13
C ASN A 176 -6.79 -4.15 9.73
N ILE A 177 -6.69 -5.07 8.77
CA ILE A 177 -7.10 -4.82 7.39
C ILE A 177 -8.62 -4.83 7.31
N LEU A 178 -9.19 -3.69 6.92
CA LEU A 178 -10.63 -3.48 6.77
C LEU A 178 -11.09 -3.65 5.34
N ALA A 179 -10.27 -3.25 4.37
CA ALA A 179 -10.57 -3.39 2.95
C ALA A 179 -9.32 -3.37 2.08
N ARG A 180 -9.45 -3.87 0.85
CA ARG A 180 -8.43 -3.82 -0.20
C ARG A 180 -9.09 -3.52 -1.53
N GLN A 181 -8.49 -2.62 -2.32
CA GLN A 181 -8.95 -2.24 -3.65
C GLN A 181 -7.79 -2.31 -4.63
N LYS A 182 -7.89 -3.14 -5.65
CA LYS A 182 -6.94 -3.14 -6.77
C LYS A 182 -7.40 -2.11 -7.80
N THR A 183 -6.47 -1.28 -8.24
CA THR A 183 -6.71 -0.42 -9.41
C THR A 183 -6.21 -1.16 -10.64
N SER A 184 -7.15 -1.72 -11.42
CA SER A 184 -6.79 -2.44 -12.65
C SER A 184 -6.31 -1.48 -13.74
N ASN A 185 -5.34 -1.93 -14.52
CA ASN A 185 -4.87 -1.28 -15.74
C ASN A 185 -5.68 -1.83 -16.92
N ASN A 186 -6.98 -1.53 -16.99
CA ASN A 186 -7.79 -1.85 -18.17
C ASN A 186 -7.90 -0.64 -19.07
#